data_a7025a90e6cffcd70be44cf315b94f7f
#
_entry.id   a7025a90e6cffcd70be44cf315b94f7f
#
_cell.length_a   1.000
_cell.length_b   1.000
_cell.length_c   1.000
_cell.angle_alpha   90.00
_cell.angle_beta   90.00
_cell.angle_gamma   90.00
#
_symmetry.space_group_name_H-M   'P 1'
#
loop_
_entity.id
_entity.type
_entity.pdbx_description
1 polymer ?
#
loop_
_entity_poly.entity_id
_entity_poly.type
_entity_poly.pdbx_seq_one_letter_code
_entity_poly.pdbx_strand_id
1 'polypeptide(L)'
;MMQKGGPTVNRSHRRWLLLLLPLGLAALLALGAWSFRTQTVDVSDPDALIACIMEREGLAQRPELRKTAELGGFFAVYYAEEAGQGLALFQRAHGTRYEWFAGNRTTQALNTFSLRIEDTHYLAFYGDNTGARAYAYRIPSASGHFLGAEDLGDYVLDLYIFSDSQWSGSAAFLYDEAGGELGLAG
;
A
#
# COMPACT_ATOMS: atom_id res chain seq x y z
N MET A 1 -36.76 50.95 50.76
CA MET A 1 -35.32 50.74 50.46
C MET A 1 -35.09 49.24 50.30
N MET A 2 -35.07 48.74 49.05
CA MET A 2 -34.90 47.34 48.73
C MET A 2 -33.48 47.10 48.23
N GLN A 3 -32.69 46.35 49.00
CA GLN A 3 -31.35 45.95 48.61
C GLN A 3 -31.42 44.72 47.71
N LYS A 4 -31.02 44.88 46.45
CA LYS A 4 -30.87 43.79 45.45
C LYS A 4 -29.54 43.06 45.76
N GLY A 5 -29.65 41.83 46.26
CA GLY A 5 -28.54 40.87 46.37
C GLY A 5 -28.21 40.33 44.97
N GLY A 6 -27.06 40.72 44.43
CA GLY A 6 -26.57 40.13 43.18
C GLY A 6 -26.04 38.70 43.38
N PRO A 7 -26.10 37.84 42.38
CA PRO A 7 -25.64 36.45 42.51
C PRO A 7 -24.10 36.41 42.65
N THR A 8 -23.64 35.90 43.77
CA THR A 8 -22.22 35.60 44.04
C THR A 8 -21.83 34.38 43.23
N VAL A 9 -21.19 34.61 42.07
CA VAL A 9 -20.58 33.56 41.27
C VAL A 9 -19.44 32.94 42.06
N ASN A 10 -19.63 31.67 42.43
CA ASN A 10 -18.71 30.90 43.24
C ASN A 10 -17.34 30.75 42.56
N ARG A 11 -16.32 31.47 43.05
CA ARG A 11 -14.94 31.52 42.48
C ARG A 11 -14.24 30.15 42.46
N SER A 12 -14.73 29.14 43.19
CA SER A 12 -14.16 27.80 43.21
C SER A 12 -14.40 27.02 41.94
N HIS A 13 -15.59 27.13 41.31
CA HIS A 13 -15.90 26.46 40.04
C HIS A 13 -15.06 26.93 38.87
N ARG A 14 -14.66 28.20 38.87
CA ARG A 14 -13.83 28.75 37.80
C ARG A 14 -12.38 28.23 37.79
N ARG A 15 -11.84 27.88 38.95
CA ARG A 15 -10.49 27.29 39.11
C ARG A 15 -10.44 25.83 38.63
N TRP A 16 -11.49 25.06 38.87
CA TRP A 16 -11.58 23.68 38.42
C TRP A 16 -11.76 23.59 36.87
N LEU A 17 -12.53 24.50 36.28
CA LEU A 17 -12.68 24.61 34.83
C LEU A 17 -11.35 24.95 34.14
N LEU A 18 -10.51 25.79 34.73
CA LEU A 18 -9.19 26.15 34.18
C LEU A 18 -8.17 25.00 34.27
N LEU A 19 -8.34 24.02 35.15
CA LEU A 19 -7.51 22.83 35.24
C LEU A 19 -8.00 21.67 34.36
N LEU A 20 -9.32 21.57 34.18
CA LEU A 20 -9.93 20.51 33.35
C LEU A 20 -9.74 20.76 31.85
N LEU A 21 -9.66 22.01 31.41
CA LEU A 21 -9.47 22.37 30.00
C LEU A 21 -8.14 21.87 29.41
N PRO A 22 -6.96 22.11 30.05
CA PRO A 22 -5.69 21.57 29.54
C PRO A 22 -5.61 20.04 29.63
N LEU A 23 -6.23 19.42 30.65
CA LEU A 23 -6.27 17.96 30.77
C LEU A 23 -7.14 17.32 29.68
N GLY A 24 -8.28 17.90 29.35
CA GLY A 24 -9.13 17.49 28.24
C GLY A 24 -8.45 17.66 26.89
N LEU A 25 -7.74 18.77 26.67
CA LEU A 25 -6.98 19.00 25.44
C LEU A 25 -5.79 18.03 25.32
N ALA A 26 -5.07 17.74 26.42
CA ALA A 26 -3.99 16.77 26.43
C ALA A 26 -4.50 15.34 26.16
N ALA A 27 -5.66 14.97 26.70
CA ALA A 27 -6.30 13.69 26.42
C ALA A 27 -6.77 13.57 24.96
N LEU A 28 -7.33 14.63 24.38
CA LEU A 28 -7.71 14.68 22.96
C LEU A 28 -6.49 14.63 22.05
N LEU A 29 -5.40 15.30 22.40
CA LEU A 29 -4.14 15.23 21.64
C LEU A 29 -3.48 13.84 21.75
N ALA A 30 -3.54 13.20 22.94
CA ALA A 30 -3.04 11.85 23.12
C ALA A 30 -3.88 10.81 22.38
N LEU A 31 -5.20 10.94 22.37
CA LEU A 31 -6.12 10.11 21.57
C LEU A 31 -5.92 10.35 20.07
N GLY A 32 -5.75 11.60 19.64
CA GLY A 32 -5.40 11.94 18.27
C GLY A 32 -4.06 11.35 17.86
N ALA A 33 -3.01 11.51 18.67
CA ALA A 33 -1.69 10.93 18.41
C ALA A 33 -1.70 9.39 18.42
N TRP A 34 -2.61 8.77 19.16
CA TRP A 34 -2.78 7.31 19.13
C TRP A 34 -3.54 6.83 17.90
N SER A 35 -4.56 7.55 17.44
CA SER A 35 -5.26 7.23 16.18
C SER A 35 -4.41 7.51 14.94
N PHE A 36 -3.42 8.40 15.03
CA PHE A 36 -2.41 8.64 13.98
C PHE A 36 -1.15 7.78 14.12
N ARG A 37 -1.10 6.86 15.06
CA ARG A 37 -0.09 5.80 15.00
C ARG A 37 -0.40 5.00 13.75
N THR A 38 0.36 5.28 12.69
CA THR A 38 0.43 4.45 11.49
C THR A 38 0.52 3.01 11.97
N GLN A 39 -0.49 2.21 11.62
CA GLN A 39 -0.52 0.80 12.01
C GLN A 39 0.59 0.12 11.23
N THR A 40 1.74 -0.04 11.89
CA THR A 40 2.83 -0.79 11.30
C THR A 40 2.53 -2.28 11.39
N VAL A 41 2.76 -2.98 10.30
CA VAL A 41 2.62 -4.43 10.18
C VAL A 41 4.00 -5.06 10.22
N ASP A 42 4.15 -6.15 10.92
CA ASP A 42 5.35 -6.99 10.83
C ASP A 42 5.20 -7.89 9.60
N VAL A 43 6.01 -7.64 8.56
CA VAL A 43 5.91 -8.40 7.30
C VAL A 43 6.41 -9.83 7.41
N SER A 44 7.04 -10.20 8.52
CA SER A 44 7.39 -11.59 8.83
C SER A 44 6.21 -12.41 9.39
N ASP A 45 5.09 -11.73 9.74
CA ASP A 45 3.85 -12.35 10.21
C ASP A 45 2.79 -12.36 9.09
N PRO A 46 2.55 -13.49 8.41
CA PRO A 46 1.56 -13.57 7.34
C PRO A 46 0.13 -13.26 7.79
N ASP A 47 -0.23 -13.58 9.03
CA ASP A 47 -1.57 -13.32 9.54
C ASP A 47 -1.80 -11.83 9.78
N ALA A 48 -0.79 -11.12 10.28
CA ALA A 48 -0.81 -9.67 10.41
C ALA A 48 -0.90 -8.96 9.05
N LEU A 49 -0.14 -9.43 8.04
CA LEU A 49 -0.24 -8.94 6.66
C LEU A 49 -1.65 -9.12 6.10
N ILE A 50 -2.21 -10.32 6.20
CA ILE A 50 -3.55 -10.64 5.71
C ILE A 50 -4.59 -9.75 6.39
N ALA A 51 -4.53 -9.62 7.72
CA ALA A 51 -5.46 -8.77 8.47
C ALA A 51 -5.40 -7.31 8.00
N CYS A 52 -4.20 -6.78 7.78
CA CYS A 52 -4.02 -5.42 7.27
C CYS A 52 -4.56 -5.27 5.84
N ILE A 53 -4.29 -6.21 4.93
CA ILE A 53 -4.81 -6.20 3.57
C ILE A 53 -6.34 -6.23 3.59
N MET A 54 -6.94 -7.13 4.37
CA MET A 54 -8.40 -7.23 4.50
C MET A 54 -9.03 -5.92 4.97
N GLU A 55 -8.45 -5.29 6.00
CA GLU A 55 -8.94 -4.02 6.53
C GLU A 55 -8.83 -2.89 5.49
N ARG A 56 -7.67 -2.76 4.84
CA ARG A 56 -7.38 -1.66 3.91
C ARG A 56 -8.13 -1.78 2.59
N GLU A 57 -8.27 -2.99 2.08
CA GLU A 57 -8.98 -3.27 0.83
C GLU A 57 -10.47 -3.58 1.01
N GLY A 58 -10.94 -3.68 2.26
CA GLY A 58 -12.33 -3.98 2.56
C GLY A 58 -12.74 -5.39 2.12
N LEU A 59 -11.82 -6.38 2.23
CA LEU A 59 -12.09 -7.75 1.81
C LEU A 59 -12.98 -8.46 2.84
N ALA A 60 -14.07 -9.10 2.34
CA ALA A 60 -14.96 -9.90 3.17
C ALA A 60 -14.39 -11.29 3.47
N GLN A 61 -13.52 -11.80 2.62
CA GLN A 61 -12.92 -13.13 2.73
C GLN A 61 -11.40 -13.02 2.83
N ARG A 62 -10.79 -14.01 3.46
CA ARG A 62 -9.35 -14.10 3.62
C ARG A 62 -8.67 -14.30 2.27
N PRO A 63 -7.78 -13.40 1.82
CA PRO A 63 -7.03 -13.58 0.59
C PRO A 63 -5.94 -14.63 0.77
N GLU A 64 -5.53 -15.23 -0.33
CA GLU A 64 -4.37 -16.12 -0.40
C GLU A 64 -3.14 -15.34 -0.84
N LEU A 65 -2.11 -15.28 0.01
CA LEU A 65 -0.84 -14.66 -0.37
C LEU A 65 -0.11 -15.58 -1.35
N ARG A 66 0.24 -15.06 -2.53
CA ARG A 66 0.88 -15.81 -3.63
C ARG A 66 2.37 -15.57 -3.71
N LYS A 67 2.78 -14.33 -3.66
CA LYS A 67 4.19 -13.94 -3.79
C LYS A 67 4.48 -12.65 -3.04
N THR A 68 5.71 -12.51 -2.56
CA THR A 68 6.20 -11.28 -1.93
C THR A 68 7.52 -10.88 -2.57
N ALA A 69 7.77 -9.57 -2.61
CA ALA A 69 9.03 -9.00 -3.09
C ALA A 69 9.37 -7.74 -2.30
N GLU A 70 10.65 -7.41 -2.22
CA GLU A 70 11.13 -6.20 -1.57
C GLU A 70 12.09 -5.44 -2.47
N LEU A 71 11.88 -4.12 -2.63
CA LEU A 71 12.75 -3.26 -3.40
C LEU A 71 12.64 -1.80 -2.91
N GLY A 72 13.78 -1.14 -2.71
CA GLY A 72 13.83 0.30 -2.43
C GLY A 72 13.08 0.74 -1.17
N GLY A 73 13.00 -0.13 -0.16
CA GLY A 73 12.27 0.13 1.08
C GLY A 73 10.78 -0.12 0.99
N PHE A 74 10.28 -0.67 -0.13
CA PHE A 74 8.94 -1.18 -0.29
C PHE A 74 8.92 -2.70 -0.18
N PHE A 75 7.88 -3.20 0.49
CA PHE A 75 7.52 -4.61 0.53
C PHE A 75 6.20 -4.78 -0.20
N ALA A 76 6.20 -5.59 -1.24
CA ALA A 76 5.03 -5.87 -2.08
C ALA A 76 4.49 -7.26 -1.78
N VAL A 77 3.17 -7.38 -1.76
CA VAL A 77 2.45 -8.63 -1.57
C VAL A 77 1.46 -8.79 -2.71
N TYR A 78 1.67 -9.79 -3.55
CA TYR A 78 0.67 -10.25 -4.51
C TYR A 78 -0.23 -11.27 -3.84
N TYR A 79 -1.54 -11.07 -3.93
CA TYR A 79 -2.55 -11.96 -3.33
C TYR A 79 -3.70 -12.24 -4.29
N ALA A 80 -4.32 -13.41 -4.11
CA ALA A 80 -5.54 -13.81 -4.81
C ALA A 80 -6.76 -13.72 -3.87
N GLU A 81 -7.91 -13.36 -4.41
CA GLU A 81 -9.21 -13.33 -3.75
C GLU A 81 -10.29 -13.93 -4.65
N GLU A 82 -11.49 -14.17 -4.12
CA GLU A 82 -12.58 -14.81 -4.88
C GLU A 82 -12.98 -14.00 -6.14
N ALA A 83 -12.96 -12.67 -6.06
CA ALA A 83 -13.37 -11.77 -7.14
C ALA A 83 -12.24 -11.36 -8.09
N GLY A 84 -11.00 -11.81 -7.83
CA GLY A 84 -9.84 -11.41 -8.63
C GLY A 84 -8.53 -11.54 -7.87
N GLN A 85 -7.68 -10.55 -8.03
CA GLN A 85 -6.36 -10.52 -7.42
C GLN A 85 -5.95 -9.09 -7.05
N GLY A 86 -4.94 -8.94 -6.21
CA GLY A 86 -4.48 -7.64 -5.78
C GLY A 86 -2.99 -7.58 -5.46
N LEU A 87 -2.50 -6.36 -5.46
CA LEU A 87 -1.17 -5.98 -5.01
C LEU A 87 -1.31 -5.05 -3.81
N ALA A 88 -0.67 -5.39 -2.71
CA ALA A 88 -0.53 -4.52 -1.56
C ALA A 88 0.93 -4.05 -1.44
N LEU A 89 1.14 -2.75 -1.30
CA LEU A 89 2.45 -2.16 -1.09
C LEU A 89 2.55 -1.58 0.31
N PHE A 90 3.66 -1.88 0.96
CA PHE A 90 4.00 -1.41 2.30
C PHE A 90 5.34 -0.69 2.24
N GLN A 91 5.42 0.47 2.88
CA GLN A 91 6.67 1.23 3.00
C GLN A 91 7.35 0.90 4.32
N ARG A 92 8.67 0.71 4.30
CA ARG A 92 9.45 0.40 5.49
C ARG A 92 9.39 1.53 6.51
N ALA A 93 8.96 1.23 7.72
CA ALA A 93 9.01 2.14 8.86
C ALA A 93 10.30 1.93 9.66
N HIS A 94 10.53 0.72 10.19
CA HIS A 94 11.75 0.34 10.89
C HIS A 94 11.86 -1.19 11.03
N GLY A 95 13.05 -1.75 10.86
CA GLY A 95 13.31 -3.19 10.96
C GLY A 95 12.42 -3.99 10.00
N THR A 96 11.65 -4.95 10.55
CA THR A 96 10.65 -5.76 9.84
C THR A 96 9.26 -5.11 9.82
N ARG A 97 9.12 -3.89 10.34
CA ARG A 97 7.84 -3.18 10.40
C ARG A 97 7.67 -2.24 9.23
N TYR A 98 6.52 -2.35 8.60
CA TYR A 98 6.13 -1.60 7.41
C TYR A 98 4.76 -0.96 7.63
N GLU A 99 4.51 0.14 6.94
CA GLU A 99 3.24 0.84 6.91
C GLU A 99 2.54 0.59 5.59
N TRP A 100 1.22 0.43 5.62
CA TRP A 100 0.44 0.39 4.38
C TRP A 100 0.67 1.66 3.56
N PHE A 101 1.00 1.49 2.31
CA PHE A 101 1.27 2.59 1.40
C PHE A 101 0.21 2.71 0.30
N ALA A 102 -0.04 1.64 -0.46
CA ALA A 102 -0.98 1.61 -1.56
C ALA A 102 -1.46 0.18 -1.83
N GLY A 103 -2.59 0.08 -2.52
CA GLY A 103 -3.10 -1.19 -3.04
C GLY A 103 -3.69 -1.02 -4.43
N ASN A 104 -3.76 -2.12 -5.17
CA ASN A 104 -4.41 -2.20 -6.46
C ASN A 104 -5.10 -3.55 -6.61
N ARG A 105 -6.36 -3.55 -7.06
CA ARG A 105 -7.14 -4.76 -7.31
C ARG A 105 -7.51 -4.83 -8.78
N THR A 106 -7.50 -6.04 -9.33
CA THR A 106 -7.80 -6.28 -10.74
C THR A 106 -8.40 -7.66 -10.96
N THR A 107 -9.13 -7.80 -12.05
CA THR A 107 -9.58 -9.10 -12.58
C THR A 107 -8.71 -9.59 -13.74
N GLN A 108 -7.75 -8.80 -14.17
CA GLN A 108 -6.81 -9.18 -15.25
C GLN A 108 -5.79 -10.16 -14.72
N ALA A 109 -5.40 -11.14 -15.56
CA ALA A 109 -4.47 -12.20 -15.17
C ALA A 109 -3.07 -11.66 -14.85
N LEU A 110 -2.50 -10.86 -15.75
CA LEU A 110 -1.23 -10.17 -15.52
C LEU A 110 -1.46 -8.67 -15.60
N ASN A 111 -0.85 -7.92 -14.71
CA ASN A 111 -1.09 -6.49 -14.57
C ASN A 111 0.18 -5.72 -14.20
N THR A 112 0.14 -4.42 -14.43
CA THR A 112 1.15 -3.47 -13.95
C THR A 112 0.53 -2.49 -12.98
N PHE A 113 1.29 -2.11 -11.96
CA PHE A 113 0.94 -1.02 -11.05
C PHE A 113 2.13 -0.08 -10.92
N SER A 114 1.92 1.19 -11.16
CA SER A 114 2.98 2.19 -11.05
C SER A 114 2.59 3.31 -10.10
N LEU A 115 3.58 3.84 -9.42
CA LEU A 115 3.45 5.04 -8.59
C LEU A 115 4.70 5.89 -8.74
N ARG A 116 4.53 7.20 -8.55
CA ARG A 116 5.63 8.16 -8.55
C ARG A 116 5.78 8.77 -7.16
N ILE A 117 7.02 8.76 -6.66
CA ILE A 117 7.39 9.44 -5.43
C ILE A 117 8.55 10.35 -5.77
N GLU A 118 8.35 11.66 -5.65
CA GLU A 118 9.33 12.66 -6.09
C GLU A 118 9.72 12.43 -7.56
N ASP A 119 11.01 12.22 -7.84
CA ASP A 119 11.56 12.01 -9.18
C ASP A 119 11.83 10.51 -9.47
N THR A 120 11.16 9.62 -8.72
CA THR A 120 11.35 8.17 -8.80
C THR A 120 10.03 7.50 -9.12
N HIS A 121 10.02 6.65 -10.16
CA HIS A 121 8.91 5.80 -10.51
C HIS A 121 9.16 4.38 -10.01
N TYR A 122 8.17 3.83 -9.32
CA TYR A 122 8.11 2.45 -8.87
C TYR A 122 7.09 1.72 -9.74
N LEU A 123 7.47 0.57 -10.25
CA LEU A 123 6.60 -0.27 -11.07
C LEU A 123 6.60 -1.68 -10.51
N ALA A 124 5.42 -2.23 -10.32
CA ALA A 124 5.21 -3.65 -10.07
C ALA A 124 4.58 -4.29 -11.31
N PHE A 125 5.15 -5.40 -11.77
CA PHE A 125 4.52 -6.33 -12.69
C PHE A 125 4.13 -7.57 -11.90
N TYR A 126 2.83 -7.94 -11.92
CA TYR A 126 2.33 -9.00 -11.06
C TYR A 126 1.11 -9.70 -11.65
N GLY A 127 0.85 -10.92 -11.18
CA GLY A 127 -0.40 -11.62 -11.46
C GLY A 127 -0.27 -13.13 -11.59
N ASP A 128 -1.39 -13.72 -12.00
CA ASP A 128 -1.55 -15.16 -12.28
C ASP A 128 -1.25 -15.43 -13.75
N ASN A 129 -0.17 -16.18 -14.00
CA ASN A 129 0.27 -16.54 -15.34
C ASN A 129 -0.27 -17.90 -15.81
N THR A 130 -1.00 -18.64 -14.94
CA THR A 130 -1.49 -19.99 -15.27
C THR A 130 -2.40 -20.01 -16.49
N GLY A 131 -3.21 -18.96 -16.67
CA GLY A 131 -4.09 -18.75 -17.81
C GLY A 131 -3.43 -18.06 -18.99
N ALA A 132 -2.61 -17.02 -18.72
CA ALA A 132 -1.95 -16.23 -19.75
C ALA A 132 -0.82 -17.01 -20.45
N ARG A 133 -0.12 -17.89 -19.71
CA ARG A 133 0.99 -18.72 -20.22
C ARG A 133 2.07 -17.91 -20.93
N ALA A 134 2.29 -16.66 -20.48
CA ALA A 134 3.38 -15.86 -20.99
C ALA A 134 4.71 -16.48 -20.55
N TYR A 135 5.63 -16.64 -21.49
CA TYR A 135 6.99 -17.06 -21.22
C TYR A 135 7.87 -15.90 -20.73
N ALA A 136 7.65 -14.72 -21.32
CA ALA A 136 8.41 -13.53 -20.98
C ALA A 136 7.55 -12.27 -20.99
N TYR A 137 8.04 -11.22 -20.37
CA TYR A 137 7.50 -9.87 -20.53
C TYR A 137 8.63 -8.86 -20.74
N ARG A 138 8.30 -7.72 -21.36
CA ARG A 138 9.22 -6.61 -21.60
C ARG A 138 8.55 -5.28 -21.32
N ILE A 139 9.23 -4.45 -20.52
CA ILE A 139 8.82 -3.09 -20.17
C ILE A 139 9.79 -2.14 -20.86
N PRO A 140 9.34 -1.28 -21.78
CA PRO A 140 10.22 -0.31 -22.44
C PRO A 140 10.70 0.74 -21.46
N SER A 141 11.94 1.18 -21.60
CA SER A 141 12.49 2.34 -20.91
C SER A 141 12.77 3.49 -21.89
N ALA A 142 12.83 4.72 -21.38
CA ALA A 142 13.11 5.89 -22.20
C ALA A 142 14.49 5.85 -22.89
N SER A 143 15.42 5.04 -22.39
CA SER A 143 16.73 4.81 -23.01
C SER A 143 16.69 3.83 -24.19
N GLY A 144 15.52 3.30 -24.56
CA GLY A 144 15.35 2.31 -25.62
C GLY A 144 15.72 0.87 -25.22
N HIS A 145 16.08 0.65 -23.95
CA HIS A 145 16.28 -0.70 -23.42
C HIS A 145 14.96 -1.25 -22.90
N PHE A 146 14.87 -2.59 -22.83
CA PHE A 146 13.75 -3.28 -22.21
C PHE A 146 14.22 -3.86 -20.87
N LEU A 147 13.35 -3.74 -19.85
CA LEU A 147 13.43 -4.51 -18.63
C LEU A 147 12.40 -5.61 -18.69
N GLY A 148 12.61 -6.70 -18.00
CA GLY A 148 11.65 -7.81 -17.97
C GLY A 148 12.30 -9.08 -17.47
N ALA A 149 11.55 -10.17 -17.55
CA ALA A 149 12.00 -11.50 -17.19
C ALA A 149 11.56 -12.52 -18.26
N GLU A 150 12.23 -13.64 -18.28
CA GLU A 150 11.93 -14.83 -19.09
C GLU A 150 11.70 -16.00 -18.15
N ASP A 151 11.06 -17.06 -18.64
CA ASP A 151 10.71 -18.25 -17.90
C ASP A 151 9.80 -17.94 -16.67
N LEU A 152 8.68 -17.24 -16.97
CA LEU A 152 7.74 -16.83 -15.94
C LEU A 152 7.05 -18.05 -15.31
N GLY A 153 7.09 -18.13 -14.00
CA GLY A 153 6.32 -19.12 -13.26
C GLY A 153 4.82 -18.83 -13.24
N ASP A 154 4.08 -19.67 -12.53
CA ASP A 154 2.63 -19.55 -12.38
C ASP A 154 2.17 -18.23 -11.77
N TYR A 155 2.95 -17.68 -10.84
CA TYR A 155 2.69 -16.41 -10.19
C TYR A 155 3.88 -15.48 -10.35
N VAL A 156 3.62 -14.26 -10.80
CA VAL A 156 4.64 -13.24 -11.05
C VAL A 156 4.50 -12.11 -10.07
N LEU A 157 5.61 -11.62 -9.57
CA LEU A 157 5.73 -10.35 -8.84
C LEU A 157 7.16 -9.86 -8.97
N ASP A 158 7.35 -8.86 -9.82
CA ASP A 158 8.63 -8.21 -10.05
C ASP A 158 8.50 -6.71 -9.81
N LEU A 159 9.51 -6.13 -9.18
CA LEU A 159 9.54 -4.72 -8.82
C LEU A 159 10.68 -4.02 -9.55
N TYR A 160 10.41 -2.80 -10.03
CA TYR A 160 11.37 -1.96 -10.73
C TYR A 160 11.36 -0.55 -10.18
N ILE A 161 12.52 0.09 -10.25
CA ILE A 161 12.71 1.50 -9.90
C ILE A 161 13.31 2.21 -11.11
N PHE A 162 12.72 3.34 -11.50
CA PHE A 162 13.17 4.19 -12.59
C PHE A 162 13.34 5.62 -12.10
N SER A 163 14.34 6.32 -12.58
CA SER A 163 14.36 7.79 -12.53
C SER A 163 13.40 8.36 -13.59
N ASP A 164 13.00 9.62 -13.44
CA ASP A 164 12.17 10.32 -14.44
C ASP A 164 12.76 10.22 -15.87
N SER A 165 14.08 10.28 -16.00
CA SER A 165 14.77 10.17 -17.30
C SER A 165 14.73 8.78 -17.93
N GLN A 166 14.46 7.74 -17.14
CA GLN A 166 14.36 6.34 -17.60
C GLN A 166 12.91 5.89 -17.79
N TRP A 167 11.96 6.66 -17.26
CA TRP A 167 10.54 6.32 -17.31
C TRP A 167 9.94 6.55 -18.69
N SER A 168 9.30 5.54 -19.26
CA SER A 168 8.59 5.61 -20.54
C SER A 168 7.15 5.13 -20.47
N GLY A 169 6.67 4.77 -19.29
CA GLY A 169 5.32 4.26 -19.07
C GLY A 169 5.30 2.92 -18.35
N SER A 170 4.10 2.43 -18.05
CA SER A 170 3.89 1.20 -17.28
C SER A 170 3.46 -0.01 -18.13
N ALA A 171 3.42 0.11 -19.45
CA ALA A 171 3.01 -0.99 -20.32
C ALA A 171 4.03 -2.13 -20.29
N ALA A 172 3.57 -3.37 -20.09
CA ALA A 172 4.38 -4.57 -20.23
C ALA A 172 3.85 -5.41 -21.39
N PHE A 173 4.72 -5.70 -22.34
CA PHE A 173 4.42 -6.57 -23.50
C PHE A 173 4.70 -8.02 -23.11
N LEU A 174 3.77 -8.90 -23.42
CA LEU A 174 3.85 -10.34 -23.09
C LEU A 174 4.28 -11.12 -24.33
N TYR A 175 5.10 -12.14 -24.13
CA TYR A 175 5.63 -12.98 -25.19
C TYR A 175 5.49 -14.46 -24.86
N ASP A 176 5.25 -15.29 -25.87
CA ASP A 176 5.35 -16.74 -25.77
C ASP A 176 6.80 -17.24 -25.82
N GLU A 177 7.02 -18.55 -25.64
CA GLU A 177 8.36 -19.17 -25.67
C GLU A 177 9.05 -19.03 -27.05
N ALA A 178 8.28 -18.93 -28.13
CA ALA A 178 8.79 -18.73 -29.48
C ALA A 178 9.13 -17.25 -29.78
N GLY A 179 8.85 -16.34 -28.85
CA GLY A 179 9.04 -14.89 -28.98
C GLY A 179 7.90 -14.19 -29.71
N GLY A 180 6.76 -14.84 -29.89
CA GLY A 180 5.53 -14.26 -30.41
C GLY A 180 4.87 -13.35 -29.37
N GLU A 181 4.43 -12.15 -29.76
CA GLU A 181 3.75 -11.21 -28.89
C GLU A 181 2.33 -11.70 -28.57
N LEU A 182 1.99 -11.83 -27.28
CA LEU A 182 0.69 -12.22 -26.78
C LEU A 182 -0.23 -11.02 -26.49
N GLY A 183 0.34 -9.82 -26.33
CA GLY A 183 -0.39 -8.59 -26.04
C GLY A 183 0.21 -7.80 -24.88
N LEU A 184 -0.61 -6.93 -24.29
CA LEU A 184 -0.24 -6.09 -23.15
C LEU A 184 -0.80 -6.66 -21.85
N ALA A 185 0.00 -6.56 -20.77
CA ALA A 185 -0.50 -6.67 -19.41
C ALA A 185 -1.11 -5.34 -18.98
N GLY A 186 -2.27 -5.37 -18.35
CA GLY A 186 -2.92 -4.16 -17.84
C GLY A 186 -4.39 -4.15 -18.01
#